data_87bde1900cb55c34987331bef71a8263
#
_entry.id   87bde1900cb55c34987331bef71a8263
#
_cell.length_a   1.000
_cell.length_b   1.000
_cell.length_c   1.000
_cell.angle_alpha   90.00
_cell.angle_beta   90.00
_cell.angle_gamma   90.00
#
_symmetry.space_group_name_H-M   'P 1'
#
loop_
_entity.id
_entity.type
_entity.pdbx_description
1 polymer ?
#
loop_
_entity_poly.entity_id
_entity_poly.type
_entity_poly.pdbx_seq_one_letter_code
_entity_poly.pdbx_strand_id
1 'polypeptide(L)'
;MCIRDSIGTLQSFRGISEGITNTNYFINTSSGKYVLTIFEDIKKSKVTKYLKLMNFFSSDGLCSPEIMSTKTGEILTLVKNKPCSIMKKLSGKTVENTSNQLCKSLGGLIGKFHISGMKLKTNISNSRDIVWVEKTINKIKNHITSDQLKLLKHSHRIFEKLFNLDLPYGVI
;
A
#
# COMPACT_ATOMS: atom_id res chain seq x y z
N MET A 1 -11.42 -7.04 -21.85
CA MET A 1 -10.37 -7.00 -20.80
C MET A 1 -9.83 -8.40 -20.61
N CYS A 2 -8.61 -8.68 -21.05
CA CYS A 2 -8.03 -10.05 -21.16
C CYS A 2 -7.57 -10.67 -19.82
N ILE A 3 -7.98 -10.14 -18.67
CA ILE A 3 -7.70 -10.73 -17.37
C ILE A 3 -8.59 -11.96 -17.12
N ARG A 4 -9.73 -12.05 -17.82
CA ARG A 4 -10.75 -13.09 -17.64
C ARG A 4 -10.21 -14.52 -17.76
N ASP A 5 -9.18 -14.70 -18.57
CA ASP A 5 -8.66 -16.02 -18.89
C ASP A 5 -7.48 -16.47 -18.01
N SER A 6 -6.86 -15.56 -17.23
CA SER A 6 -5.78 -15.91 -16.30
C SER A 6 -6.28 -16.24 -14.90
N ILE A 7 -7.46 -15.75 -14.52
CA ILE A 7 -8.06 -15.94 -13.19
C ILE A 7 -9.40 -16.70 -13.23
N GLY A 8 -9.79 -17.26 -14.40
CA GLY A 8 -11.02 -18.02 -14.58
C GLY A 8 -12.27 -17.14 -14.78
N THR A 9 -13.43 -17.79 -14.76
CA THR A 9 -14.73 -17.15 -14.99
C THR A 9 -15.20 -16.41 -13.73
N LEU A 10 -15.62 -15.17 -13.89
CA LEU A 10 -16.20 -14.36 -12.80
C LEU A 10 -17.51 -14.99 -12.30
N GLN A 11 -17.60 -15.27 -11.02
CA GLN A 11 -18.79 -15.80 -10.34
C GLN A 11 -19.52 -14.72 -9.55
N SER A 12 -18.78 -13.88 -8.81
CA SER A 12 -19.35 -12.77 -8.05
C SER A 12 -18.33 -11.67 -7.79
N PHE A 13 -18.82 -10.46 -7.51
CA PHE A 13 -17.99 -9.36 -7.03
C PHE A 13 -18.74 -8.54 -5.98
N ARG A 14 -17.97 -7.86 -5.12
CA ARG A 14 -18.50 -6.96 -4.09
C ARG A 14 -17.54 -5.80 -3.87
N GLY A 15 -18.07 -4.58 -3.81
CA GLY A 15 -17.29 -3.40 -3.45
C GLY A 15 -16.68 -3.52 -2.03
N ILE A 16 -15.50 -2.93 -1.84
CA ILE A 16 -14.82 -2.79 -0.56
C ILE A 16 -14.93 -1.32 -0.18
N SER A 17 -15.61 -1.03 0.93
CA SER A 17 -15.82 0.34 1.43
C SER A 17 -14.62 0.89 2.18
N GLU A 18 -13.74 0.01 2.67
CA GLU A 18 -12.50 0.41 3.35
C GLU A 18 -11.48 0.91 2.31
N GLY A 19 -10.93 2.10 2.53
CA GLY A 19 -9.94 2.75 1.67
C GLY A 19 -10.46 4.04 1.06
N ILE A 20 -9.61 5.08 1.10
CA ILE A 20 -9.98 6.47 0.74
C ILE A 20 -9.44 6.89 -0.62
N THR A 21 -8.49 6.18 -1.20
CA THR A 21 -7.75 6.66 -2.39
C THR A 21 -7.96 5.83 -3.64
N ASN A 22 -8.45 4.61 -3.52
CA ASN A 22 -8.63 3.70 -4.64
C ASN A 22 -9.98 3.00 -4.56
N THR A 23 -10.55 2.63 -5.70
CA THR A 23 -11.75 1.81 -5.75
C THR A 23 -11.37 0.33 -5.77
N ASN A 24 -11.87 -0.42 -4.78
CA ASN A 24 -11.53 -1.83 -4.60
C ASN A 24 -12.75 -2.74 -4.66
N TYR A 25 -12.57 -3.93 -5.21
CA TYR A 25 -13.60 -4.97 -5.27
C TYR A 25 -13.03 -6.33 -4.87
N PHE A 26 -13.73 -7.06 -4.01
CA PHE A 26 -13.53 -8.50 -3.92
C PHE A 26 -14.12 -9.17 -5.16
N ILE A 27 -13.35 -10.09 -5.74
CA ILE A 27 -13.76 -10.87 -6.91
C ILE A 27 -13.64 -12.35 -6.55
N ASN A 28 -14.71 -13.11 -6.78
CA ASN A 28 -14.69 -14.57 -6.77
C ASN A 28 -14.77 -15.07 -8.21
N THR A 29 -13.90 -16.01 -8.54
CA THR A 29 -13.88 -16.65 -9.86
C THR A 29 -13.83 -18.16 -9.71
N SER A 30 -13.93 -18.89 -10.82
CA SER A 30 -13.75 -20.36 -10.83
C SER A 30 -12.35 -20.80 -10.38
N SER A 31 -11.34 -19.92 -10.42
CA SER A 31 -9.94 -20.22 -10.08
C SER A 31 -9.51 -19.67 -8.71
N GLY A 32 -10.35 -18.89 -8.02
CA GLY A 32 -10.00 -18.37 -6.70
C GLY A 32 -10.62 -17.04 -6.33
N LYS A 33 -10.08 -16.46 -5.26
CA LYS A 33 -10.52 -15.17 -4.70
C LYS A 33 -9.45 -14.11 -4.90
N TYR A 34 -9.87 -12.96 -5.39
CA TYR A 34 -8.97 -11.87 -5.78
C TYR A 34 -9.49 -10.51 -5.28
N VAL A 35 -8.62 -9.52 -5.35
CA VAL A 35 -8.97 -8.10 -5.19
C VAL A 35 -8.65 -7.39 -6.50
N LEU A 36 -9.64 -6.70 -7.07
CA LEU A 36 -9.44 -5.73 -8.15
C LEU A 36 -9.26 -4.36 -7.51
N THR A 37 -8.18 -3.66 -7.85
CA THR A 37 -7.94 -2.28 -7.46
C THR A 37 -7.90 -1.39 -8.69
N ILE A 38 -8.71 -0.34 -8.70
CA ILE A 38 -8.69 0.75 -9.67
C ILE A 38 -8.01 1.93 -8.99
N PHE A 39 -6.90 2.39 -9.56
CA PHE A 39 -6.10 3.49 -9.03
C PHE A 39 -6.66 4.82 -9.57
N GLU A 40 -7.27 5.63 -8.69
CA GLU A 40 -8.03 6.81 -9.11
C GLU A 40 -7.11 7.98 -9.50
N ASP A 41 -6.11 8.30 -8.67
CA ASP A 41 -5.31 9.52 -8.77
C ASP A 41 -3.81 9.29 -8.98
N ILE A 42 -3.39 8.04 -9.27
CA ILE A 42 -1.97 7.68 -9.37
C ILE A 42 -1.57 7.40 -10.82
N LYS A 43 -0.49 8.02 -11.28
CA LYS A 43 0.05 7.77 -12.62
C LYS A 43 0.46 6.30 -12.82
N LYS A 44 0.19 5.75 -14.00
CA LYS A 44 0.53 4.37 -14.40
C LYS A 44 1.97 3.98 -14.02
N SER A 45 2.95 4.85 -14.28
CA SER A 45 4.37 4.58 -14.00
C SER A 45 4.66 4.39 -12.51
N LYS A 46 3.97 5.13 -11.64
CA LYS A 46 4.12 5.01 -10.18
C LYS A 46 3.44 3.73 -9.66
N VAL A 47 2.24 3.43 -10.17
CA VAL A 47 1.53 2.18 -9.85
C VAL A 47 2.38 0.96 -10.22
N THR A 48 2.96 0.94 -11.41
CA THR A 48 3.83 -0.16 -11.86
C THR A 48 5.00 -0.41 -10.90
N LYS A 49 5.61 0.65 -10.36
CA LYS A 49 6.68 0.52 -9.36
C LYS A 49 6.18 -0.16 -8.08
N TYR A 50 5.02 0.25 -7.57
CA TYR A 50 4.43 -0.34 -6.37
C TYR A 50 4.04 -1.80 -6.57
N LEU A 51 3.44 -2.15 -7.71
CA LEU A 51 3.07 -3.53 -8.02
C LEU A 51 4.31 -4.45 -8.15
N LYS A 52 5.39 -3.95 -8.76
CA LYS A 52 6.67 -4.67 -8.82
C LYS A 52 7.25 -4.90 -7.44
N LEU A 53 7.16 -3.90 -6.54
CA LEU A 53 7.59 -4.03 -5.16
C LEU A 53 6.78 -5.08 -4.40
N MET A 54 5.45 -5.07 -4.54
CA MET A 54 4.58 -6.08 -3.94
C MET A 54 4.91 -7.49 -4.42
N ASN A 55 5.14 -7.67 -5.72
CA ASN A 55 5.58 -8.94 -6.29
C ASN A 55 6.93 -9.40 -5.73
N PHE A 56 7.88 -8.47 -5.58
CA PHE A 56 9.17 -8.79 -4.97
C PHE A 56 8.99 -9.33 -3.56
N PHE A 57 8.22 -8.67 -2.71
CA PHE A 57 7.96 -9.14 -1.35
C PHE A 57 7.23 -10.48 -1.32
N SER A 58 6.27 -10.69 -2.22
CA SER A 58 5.60 -11.97 -2.35
C SER A 58 6.56 -13.08 -2.77
N SER A 59 7.47 -12.81 -3.70
CA SER A 59 8.52 -13.76 -4.15
C SER A 59 9.55 -14.05 -3.07
N ASP A 60 9.84 -13.08 -2.19
CA ASP A 60 10.74 -13.26 -1.03
C ASP A 60 10.05 -13.97 0.16
N GLY A 61 8.84 -14.51 -0.05
CA GLY A 61 8.08 -15.29 0.93
C GLY A 61 7.36 -14.47 2.00
N LEU A 62 7.24 -13.16 1.80
CA LEU A 62 6.52 -12.29 2.73
C LEU A 62 5.01 -12.30 2.45
N CYS A 63 4.22 -11.90 3.44
CA CYS A 63 2.76 -11.78 3.35
C CYS A 63 2.38 -10.54 2.51
N SER A 64 2.71 -10.58 1.21
CA SER A 64 2.34 -9.59 0.20
C SER A 64 1.46 -10.25 -0.85
N PRO A 65 0.41 -9.58 -1.37
CA PRO A 65 -0.45 -10.16 -2.39
C PRO A 65 0.33 -10.44 -3.69
N GLU A 66 0.15 -11.61 -4.25
CA GLU A 66 0.60 -11.95 -5.60
C GLU A 66 -0.21 -11.16 -6.62
N ILE A 67 0.49 -10.46 -7.53
CA ILE A 67 -0.16 -9.70 -8.61
C ILE A 67 -0.39 -10.62 -9.80
N MET A 68 -1.63 -10.66 -10.26
CA MET A 68 -2.02 -11.48 -11.41
C MET A 68 -1.63 -10.77 -12.71
N SER A 69 -0.94 -11.49 -13.57
CA SER A 69 -0.60 -11.00 -14.91
C SER A 69 -1.72 -11.26 -15.90
N THR A 70 -1.83 -10.40 -16.91
CA THR A 70 -2.64 -10.65 -18.11
C THR A 70 -2.03 -11.79 -18.93
N LYS A 71 -2.72 -12.29 -19.95
CA LYS A 71 -2.16 -13.24 -20.93
C LYS A 71 -0.92 -12.71 -21.66
N THR A 72 -0.77 -11.41 -21.77
CA THR A 72 0.40 -10.75 -22.37
C THR A 72 1.52 -10.46 -21.36
N GLY A 73 1.41 -10.96 -20.11
CA GLY A 73 2.40 -10.75 -19.06
C GLY A 73 2.33 -9.40 -18.33
N GLU A 74 1.37 -8.55 -18.67
CA GLU A 74 1.20 -7.24 -18.05
C GLU A 74 0.57 -7.34 -16.66
N ILE A 75 1.16 -6.71 -15.65
CA ILE A 75 0.64 -6.65 -14.28
C ILE A 75 -0.38 -5.53 -14.06
N LEU A 76 -0.57 -4.69 -15.06
CA LEU A 76 -1.43 -3.50 -15.01
C LEU A 76 -2.19 -3.37 -16.33
N THR A 77 -3.47 -3.06 -16.26
CA THR A 77 -4.31 -2.72 -17.42
C THR A 77 -5.03 -1.39 -17.19
N LEU A 78 -5.79 -0.93 -18.16
CA LEU A 78 -6.58 0.29 -18.06
C LEU A 78 -8.07 -0.04 -18.11
N VAL A 79 -8.84 0.57 -17.21
CA VAL A 79 -10.31 0.57 -17.22
C VAL A 79 -10.78 2.02 -17.21
N LYS A 80 -11.46 2.45 -18.26
CA LYS A 80 -11.88 3.85 -18.45
C LYS A 80 -10.72 4.83 -18.21
N ASN A 81 -9.57 4.56 -18.82
CA ASN A 81 -8.32 5.32 -18.69
C ASN A 81 -7.68 5.33 -17.29
N LYS A 82 -8.21 4.57 -16.33
CA LYS A 82 -7.61 4.44 -15.00
C LYS A 82 -6.79 3.17 -14.90
N PRO A 83 -5.59 3.21 -14.32
CA PRO A 83 -4.80 2.01 -14.07
C PRO A 83 -5.56 1.05 -13.16
N CYS A 84 -5.55 -0.23 -13.48
CA CYS A 84 -6.11 -1.25 -12.59
C CYS A 84 -5.24 -2.51 -12.56
N SER A 85 -5.28 -3.21 -11.45
CA SER A 85 -4.58 -4.47 -11.24
C SER A 85 -5.46 -5.44 -10.48
N ILE A 86 -5.23 -6.73 -10.69
CA ILE A 86 -5.84 -7.80 -9.90
C ILE A 86 -4.75 -8.47 -9.09
N MET A 87 -5.03 -8.74 -7.84
CA MET A 87 -4.12 -9.42 -6.92
C MET A 87 -4.85 -10.53 -6.17
N LYS A 88 -4.13 -11.57 -5.80
CA LYS A 88 -4.67 -12.69 -5.02
C LYS A 88 -5.11 -12.19 -3.65
N LYS A 89 -6.32 -12.55 -3.23
CA LYS A 89 -6.82 -12.18 -1.92
C LYS A 89 -6.05 -12.93 -0.84
N LEU A 90 -5.41 -12.21 0.06
CA LEU A 90 -4.79 -12.81 1.25
C LEU A 90 -5.86 -13.36 2.20
N SER A 91 -5.51 -14.44 2.89
CA SER A 91 -6.32 -14.98 3.98
C SER A 91 -6.18 -14.08 5.21
N GLY A 92 -7.25 -13.97 5.99
CA GLY A 92 -7.24 -13.21 7.22
C GLY A 92 -8.59 -12.55 7.52
N LYS A 93 -8.66 -11.95 8.70
CA LYS A 93 -9.81 -11.17 9.18
C LYS A 93 -9.29 -9.85 9.76
N THR A 94 -10.07 -8.80 9.64
CA THR A 94 -9.80 -7.53 10.32
C THR A 94 -9.81 -7.77 11.84
N VAL A 95 -8.84 -7.18 12.53
CA VAL A 95 -8.70 -7.25 13.96
C VAL A 95 -9.27 -5.96 14.56
N GLU A 96 -10.32 -6.08 15.36
CA GLU A 96 -10.96 -4.93 16.01
C GLU A 96 -10.24 -4.53 17.30
N ASN A 97 -9.71 -5.51 18.03
CA ASN A 97 -9.01 -5.27 19.30
C ASN A 97 -7.55 -5.71 19.20
N THR A 98 -6.64 -4.82 19.56
CA THR A 98 -5.21 -5.11 19.60
C THR A 98 -4.81 -5.81 20.90
N SER A 99 -3.82 -6.69 20.82
CA SER A 99 -3.19 -7.32 21.97
C SER A 99 -1.67 -7.17 21.88
N ASN A 100 -0.97 -7.30 23.03
CA ASN A 100 0.50 -7.24 23.04
C ASN A 100 1.12 -8.31 22.13
N GLN A 101 0.52 -9.50 22.07
CA GLN A 101 0.99 -10.57 21.18
C GLN A 101 0.80 -10.19 19.71
N LEU A 102 -0.30 -9.55 19.34
CA LEU A 102 -0.55 -9.09 17.99
C LEU A 102 0.43 -7.98 17.60
N CYS A 103 0.67 -7.00 18.48
CA CYS A 103 1.64 -5.94 18.27
C CYS A 103 3.05 -6.50 18.07
N LYS A 104 3.46 -7.49 18.88
CA LYS A 104 4.74 -8.18 18.72
C LYS A 104 4.84 -8.90 17.37
N SER A 105 3.78 -9.59 16.97
CA SER A 105 3.73 -10.30 15.67
C SER A 105 3.81 -9.32 14.50
N LEU A 106 3.09 -8.20 14.58
CA LEU A 106 3.13 -7.14 13.56
C LEU A 106 4.51 -6.50 13.47
N GLY A 107 5.13 -6.19 14.60
CA GLY A 107 6.50 -5.64 14.64
C GLY A 107 7.51 -6.60 14.00
N GLY A 108 7.40 -7.90 14.29
CA GLY A 108 8.23 -8.92 13.65
C GLY A 108 8.00 -9.02 12.13
N LEU A 109 6.76 -8.88 11.68
CA LEU A 109 6.42 -8.86 10.25
C LEU A 109 7.02 -7.62 9.56
N ILE A 110 6.84 -6.43 10.14
CA ILE A 110 7.42 -5.18 9.63
C ILE A 110 8.95 -5.30 9.52
N GLY A 111 9.61 -5.83 10.56
CA GLY A 111 11.06 -6.07 10.53
C GLY A 111 11.50 -6.97 9.37
N LYS A 112 10.74 -8.01 9.06
CA LYS A 112 11.01 -8.86 7.89
C LYS A 112 10.87 -8.11 6.56
N PHE A 113 9.86 -7.23 6.43
CA PHE A 113 9.71 -6.37 5.25
C PHE A 113 10.90 -5.41 5.10
N HIS A 114 11.37 -4.80 6.19
CA HIS A 114 12.55 -3.93 6.16
C HIS A 114 13.81 -4.68 5.70
N ILE A 115 14.08 -5.86 6.29
CA ILE A 115 15.23 -6.69 5.90
C ILE A 115 15.16 -7.09 4.41
N SER A 116 13.98 -7.49 3.95
CA SER A 116 13.77 -7.82 2.54
C SER A 116 13.93 -6.59 1.65
N GLY A 117 13.37 -5.44 2.08
CA GLY A 117 13.45 -4.17 1.34
C GLY A 117 14.89 -3.66 1.15
N MET A 118 15.80 -3.94 2.09
CA MET A 118 17.22 -3.59 1.94
C MET A 118 17.92 -4.32 0.78
N LYS A 119 17.38 -5.44 0.33
CA LYS A 119 17.90 -6.16 -0.86
C LYS A 119 17.60 -5.40 -2.17
N LEU A 120 16.66 -4.45 -2.14
CA LEU A 120 16.23 -3.71 -3.32
C LEU A 120 17.10 -2.47 -3.52
N LYS A 121 17.84 -2.44 -4.62
CA LYS A 121 18.53 -1.24 -5.11
C LYS A 121 17.56 -0.32 -5.86
N THR A 122 16.49 0.11 -5.21
CA THR A 122 15.49 1.02 -5.81
C THR A 122 15.31 2.26 -4.97
N ASN A 123 15.19 3.39 -5.63
CA ASN A 123 14.92 4.66 -4.97
C ASN A 123 13.44 5.03 -5.21
N ILE A 124 12.60 4.77 -4.21
CA ILE A 124 11.21 5.21 -4.19
C ILE A 124 11.13 6.38 -3.22
N SER A 125 11.01 7.60 -3.76
CA SER A 125 10.89 8.79 -2.93
C SER A 125 9.60 8.76 -2.09
N ASN A 126 9.75 9.06 -0.81
CA ASN A 126 8.59 9.28 0.05
C ASN A 126 7.92 10.62 -0.31
N SER A 127 6.72 10.56 -0.86
CA SER A 127 5.94 11.77 -1.20
C SER A 127 5.26 12.42 0.01
N ARG A 128 5.34 11.79 1.18
CA ARG A 128 4.82 12.29 2.46
C ARG A 128 5.94 12.40 3.47
N ASP A 129 7.04 13.02 3.05
CA ASP A 129 8.21 13.31 3.85
C ASP A 129 7.95 14.41 4.90
N ILE A 130 8.99 14.78 5.63
CA ILE A 130 8.93 15.82 6.67
C ILE A 130 8.50 17.17 6.10
N VAL A 131 8.92 17.51 4.89
CA VAL A 131 8.54 18.76 4.20
C VAL A 131 7.04 18.75 3.84
N TRP A 132 6.52 17.60 3.42
CA TRP A 132 5.09 17.44 3.19
C TRP A 132 4.29 17.61 4.48
N VAL A 133 4.76 17.06 5.60
CA VAL A 133 4.10 17.21 6.92
C VAL A 133 4.04 18.68 7.31
N GLU A 134 5.15 19.41 7.24
CA GLU A 134 5.20 20.83 7.53
C GLU A 134 4.22 21.66 6.68
N LYS A 135 4.25 21.45 5.36
CA LYS A 135 3.31 22.10 4.43
C LYS A 135 1.86 21.79 4.77
N THR A 136 1.57 20.55 5.18
CA THR A 136 0.21 20.14 5.54
C THR A 136 -0.24 20.81 6.82
N ILE A 137 0.59 20.87 7.86
CA ILE A 137 0.29 21.61 9.09
C ILE A 137 -0.02 23.07 8.77
N ASN A 138 0.76 23.70 7.91
CA ASN A 138 0.54 25.10 7.50
C ASN A 138 -0.77 25.29 6.73
N LYS A 139 -1.22 24.33 5.95
CA LYS A 139 -2.50 24.37 5.24
C LYS A 139 -3.70 24.27 6.18
N ILE A 140 -3.62 23.39 7.20
CA ILE A 140 -4.74 23.09 8.09
C ILE A 140 -4.80 23.98 9.33
N LYS A 141 -3.79 24.81 9.60
CA LYS A 141 -3.66 25.60 10.84
C LYS A 141 -4.87 26.47 11.18
N ASN A 142 -5.62 26.93 10.16
CA ASN A 142 -6.82 27.76 10.34
C ASN A 142 -8.11 26.93 10.52
N HIS A 143 -8.01 25.59 10.41
CA HIS A 143 -9.13 24.66 10.53
C HIS A 143 -9.04 23.78 11.77
N ILE A 144 -8.06 24.02 12.65
CA ILE A 144 -7.82 23.26 13.87
C ILE A 144 -7.68 24.20 15.07
N THR A 145 -7.85 23.67 16.28
CA THR A 145 -7.71 24.47 17.52
C THR A 145 -6.24 24.80 17.79
N SER A 146 -6.01 25.82 18.63
CA SER A 146 -4.67 26.22 19.05
C SER A 146 -3.89 25.07 19.72
N ASP A 147 -4.57 24.24 20.50
CA ASP A 147 -3.92 23.13 21.21
C ASP A 147 -3.59 21.96 20.25
N GLN A 148 -4.46 21.68 19.30
CA GLN A 148 -4.14 20.75 18.19
C GLN A 148 -2.95 21.22 17.39
N LEU A 149 -2.88 22.51 17.07
CA LEU A 149 -1.73 23.09 16.34
C LEU A 149 -0.44 23.00 17.15
N LYS A 150 -0.49 23.29 18.47
CA LYS A 150 0.68 23.13 19.37
C LYS A 150 1.16 21.67 19.38
N LEU A 151 0.23 20.70 19.51
CA LEU A 151 0.55 19.27 19.50
C LEU A 151 1.22 18.85 18.18
N LEU A 152 0.66 19.24 17.04
CA LEU A 152 1.22 18.92 15.74
C LEU A 152 2.62 19.51 15.55
N LYS A 153 2.84 20.78 15.92
CA LYS A 153 4.15 21.41 15.85
C LYS A 153 5.16 20.76 16.79
N HIS A 154 4.74 20.36 17.98
CA HIS A 154 5.60 19.65 18.93
C HIS A 154 6.04 18.29 18.37
N SER A 155 5.07 17.49 17.87
CA SER A 155 5.34 16.19 17.25
C SER A 155 6.26 16.30 16.03
N HIS A 156 6.05 17.32 15.18
CA HIS A 156 6.90 17.60 14.03
C HIS A 156 8.37 17.85 14.45
N ARG A 157 8.60 18.68 15.47
CA ARG A 157 9.97 18.94 15.99
C ARG A 157 10.65 17.69 16.53
N ILE A 158 9.91 16.83 17.23
CA ILE A 158 10.45 15.54 17.70
C ILE A 158 10.83 14.67 16.51
N PHE A 159 9.95 14.56 15.53
CA PHE A 159 10.21 13.77 14.34
C PHE A 159 11.42 14.29 13.55
N GLU A 160 11.55 15.61 13.39
CA GLU A 160 12.70 16.24 12.74
C GLU A 160 14.03 15.91 13.43
N LYS A 161 14.05 15.91 14.76
CA LYS A 161 15.24 15.50 15.52
C LYS A 161 15.57 14.01 15.32
N LEU A 162 14.56 13.15 15.29
CA LEU A 162 14.74 11.71 15.11
C LEU A 162 15.11 11.35 13.66
N PHE A 163 14.66 12.14 12.68
CA PHE A 163 14.94 11.92 11.26
C PHE A 163 16.42 12.11 10.89
N ASN A 164 17.16 12.87 11.72
CA ASN A 164 18.59 13.11 11.54
C ASN A 164 19.47 12.00 12.16
N LEU A 165 18.87 10.93 12.70
CA LEU A 165 19.63 9.76 13.12
C LEU A 165 20.14 8.99 11.91
N ASP A 166 21.37 8.50 11.99
CA ASP A 166 21.96 7.63 10.98
C ASP A 166 21.31 6.24 11.04
N LEU A 167 20.18 6.12 10.38
CA LEU A 167 19.40 4.88 10.30
C LEU A 167 19.55 4.24 8.93
N PRO A 168 19.48 2.90 8.84
CA PRO A 168 19.49 2.22 7.54
C PRO A 168 18.37 2.71 6.63
N TYR A 169 18.72 3.05 5.39
CA TYR A 169 17.76 3.42 4.36
C TYR A 169 17.34 2.21 3.54
N GLY A 170 16.05 2.10 3.27
CA GLY A 170 15.50 1.02 2.46
C GLY A 170 14.05 1.28 2.05
N VAL A 171 13.50 0.37 1.27
CA VAL A 171 12.06 0.35 1.00
C VAL A 171 11.36 -0.27 2.20
N ILE A 172 10.42 0.47 2.76
CA ILE A 172 9.59 0.10 3.91
C ILE A 172 8.12 0.23 3.57
#